data_259b90c8e5458bcce2d5c0743d9d18fb
#
_entry.id   259b90c8e5458bcce2d5c0743d9d18fb
#
_cell.length_a   1.000
_cell.length_b   1.000
_cell.length_c   1.000
_cell.angle_alpha   90.00
_cell.angle_beta   90.00
_cell.angle_gamma   90.00
#
_symmetry.space_group_name_H-M   'P 1'
#
loop_
_entity.id
_entity.type
_entity.pdbx_description
1 polymer ?
#
loop_
_entity_poly.entity_id
_entity_poly.type
_entity_poly.pdbx_seq_one_letter_code
_entity_poly.pdbx_strand_id
1 'polypeptide(L)'
;MCVNDILCQGARPLFFLDYIATGKLVPEKMEEIVKGVAEGCIQSSASLIGGETAEMPGVYQEDQYDLAGFAVGVVDKDKIIDGSGIKEGDLIFGLSSNGIHSNGYSLVRKIVFDHCKFDLSEKFDELDSTLGEELLKPTRIYVKALKNVKDAVS
;
A
#
# COMPACT_ATOMS: atom_id res chain seq x y z
N MET A 1 -0.58 2.03 0.16
CA MET A 1 -0.52 2.73 -1.15
C MET A 1 -1.32 4.03 -1.10
N CYS A 2 -2.65 3.99 -1.06
CA CYS A 2 -3.51 5.19 -1.17
C CYS A 2 -3.09 6.38 -0.28
N VAL A 3 -2.72 6.14 0.97
CA VAL A 3 -2.27 7.22 1.87
C VAL A 3 -0.91 7.80 1.46
N ASN A 4 -0.02 7.00 0.88
CA ASN A 4 1.24 7.49 0.37
C ASN A 4 1.05 8.39 -0.87
N ASP A 5 0.05 8.07 -1.71
CA ASP A 5 -0.24 8.87 -2.91
C ASP A 5 -0.71 10.29 -2.55
N ILE A 6 -1.64 10.41 -1.60
CA ILE A 6 -2.06 11.75 -1.14
C ILE A 6 -0.97 12.47 -0.34
N LEU A 7 -0.11 11.73 0.35
CA LEU A 7 1.02 12.28 1.10
C LEU A 7 2.05 12.95 0.18
N CYS A 8 2.26 12.42 -1.03
CA CYS A 8 3.17 13.01 -2.02
C CYS A 8 2.76 14.45 -2.42
N GLN A 9 1.50 14.81 -2.25
CA GLN A 9 1.00 16.16 -2.48
C GLN A 9 0.98 17.03 -1.20
N GLY A 10 1.60 16.57 -0.12
CA GLY A 10 1.62 17.28 1.17
C GLY A 10 0.34 17.11 2.00
N ALA A 11 -0.62 16.32 1.53
CA ALA A 11 -1.89 16.15 2.23
C ALA A 11 -1.75 15.30 3.50
N ARG A 12 -2.43 15.71 4.56
CA ARG A 12 -2.60 14.94 5.78
C ARG A 12 -3.78 13.98 5.61
N PRO A 13 -3.60 12.67 5.76
CA PRO A 13 -4.70 11.72 5.74
C PRO A 13 -5.74 12.03 6.81
N LEU A 14 -7.02 11.90 6.48
CA LEU A 14 -8.15 12.09 7.39
C LEU A 14 -8.87 10.77 7.63
N PHE A 15 -9.31 10.13 6.54
CA PHE A 15 -10.06 8.89 6.63
C PHE A 15 -9.83 8.01 5.41
N PHE A 16 -10.20 6.76 5.58
CA PHE A 16 -10.09 5.68 4.61
C PHE A 16 -11.42 4.95 4.50
N LEU A 17 -11.72 4.50 3.29
CA LEU A 17 -12.82 3.58 3.00
C LEU A 17 -12.23 2.39 2.23
N ASP A 18 -12.63 1.19 2.59
CA ASP A 18 -12.23 -0.03 1.90
C ASP A 18 -13.35 -0.58 1.02
N TYR A 19 -12.96 -1.38 0.05
CA TYR A 19 -13.84 -2.21 -0.75
C TYR A 19 -13.25 -3.60 -0.83
N ILE A 20 -14.03 -4.61 -0.48
CA ILE A 20 -13.67 -6.01 -0.54
C ILE A 20 -14.63 -6.72 -1.48
N ALA A 21 -14.15 -7.24 -2.60
CA ALA A 21 -14.90 -8.11 -3.48
C ALA A 21 -14.39 -9.55 -3.34
N THR A 22 -15.28 -10.53 -3.22
CA THR A 22 -14.90 -11.94 -3.05
C THR A 22 -15.85 -12.88 -3.78
N GLY A 23 -15.36 -14.04 -4.22
CA GLY A 23 -16.21 -15.06 -4.83
C GLY A 23 -17.10 -15.74 -3.81
N LYS A 24 -16.61 -15.90 -2.57
CA LYS A 24 -17.35 -16.45 -1.42
C LYS A 24 -16.95 -15.74 -0.16
N LEU A 25 -17.95 -15.26 0.58
CA LEU A 25 -17.73 -14.59 1.83
C LEU A 25 -17.43 -15.63 2.94
N VAL A 26 -16.22 -15.54 3.48
CA VAL A 26 -15.78 -16.33 4.65
C VAL A 26 -15.47 -15.34 5.75
N PRO A 27 -16.30 -15.28 6.82
CA PRO A 27 -16.20 -14.24 7.86
C PRO A 27 -14.80 -14.11 8.46
N GLU A 28 -14.13 -15.25 8.73
CA GLU A 28 -12.79 -15.28 9.32
C GLU A 28 -11.73 -14.65 8.41
N LYS A 29 -11.83 -14.87 7.10
CA LYS A 29 -10.94 -14.20 6.12
C LYS A 29 -11.21 -12.71 6.06
N MET A 30 -12.46 -12.30 6.06
CA MET A 30 -12.85 -10.89 6.04
C MET A 30 -12.35 -10.16 7.30
N GLU A 31 -12.47 -10.80 8.46
CA GLU A 31 -11.93 -10.27 9.71
C GLU A 31 -10.42 -9.99 9.62
N GLU A 32 -9.64 -10.93 9.10
CA GLU A 32 -8.19 -10.75 8.95
C GLU A 32 -7.84 -9.64 7.95
N ILE A 33 -8.58 -9.53 6.84
CA ILE A 33 -8.39 -8.45 5.87
C ILE A 33 -8.68 -7.09 6.52
N VAL A 34 -9.82 -6.96 7.21
CA VAL A 34 -10.22 -5.71 7.87
C VAL A 34 -9.24 -5.35 8.99
N LYS A 35 -8.72 -6.31 9.74
CA LYS A 35 -7.64 -6.07 10.71
C LYS A 35 -6.40 -5.44 10.04
N GLY A 36 -5.99 -5.97 8.88
CA GLY A 36 -4.88 -5.40 8.11
C GLY A 36 -5.16 -3.97 7.65
N VAL A 37 -6.37 -3.69 7.17
CA VAL A 37 -6.81 -2.32 6.78
C VAL A 37 -6.80 -1.39 7.99
N ALA A 38 -7.35 -1.83 9.12
CA ALA A 38 -7.39 -1.05 10.36
C ALA A 38 -5.98 -0.72 10.87
N GLU A 39 -5.05 -1.68 10.85
CA GLU A 39 -3.65 -1.45 11.20
C GLU A 39 -3.00 -0.41 10.27
N GLY A 40 -3.24 -0.48 8.96
CA GLY A 40 -2.79 0.54 8.01
C GLY A 40 -3.34 1.93 8.32
N CYS A 41 -4.60 2.02 8.74
CA CYS A 41 -5.24 3.27 9.18
C CYS A 41 -4.59 3.82 10.45
N ILE A 42 -4.28 2.98 11.45
CA ILE A 42 -3.58 3.36 12.67
C ILE A 42 -2.18 3.91 12.34
N GLN A 43 -1.43 3.22 11.48
CA GLN A 43 -0.09 3.65 11.08
C GLN A 43 -0.11 4.98 10.33
N SER A 44 -1.14 5.22 9.52
CA SER A 44 -1.32 6.46 8.75
C SER A 44 -2.01 7.58 9.53
N SER A 45 -2.45 7.32 10.76
CA SER A 45 -3.27 8.27 11.56
C SER A 45 -4.55 8.71 10.84
N ALA A 46 -5.13 7.81 10.05
CA ALA A 46 -6.41 7.98 9.38
C ALA A 46 -7.51 7.19 10.10
N SER A 47 -8.75 7.64 9.98
CA SER A 47 -9.91 6.91 10.52
C SER A 47 -10.45 5.96 9.46
N LEU A 48 -10.63 4.69 9.79
CA LEU A 48 -11.43 3.77 8.98
C LEU A 48 -12.91 4.08 9.26
N ILE A 49 -13.61 4.70 8.31
CA ILE A 49 -14.97 5.22 8.56
C ILE A 49 -16.07 4.38 7.91
N GLY A 50 -15.71 3.40 7.10
CA GLY A 50 -16.64 2.54 6.41
C GLY A 50 -16.00 1.89 5.20
N GLY A 51 -16.85 1.27 4.40
CA GLY A 51 -16.46 0.56 3.20
C GLY A 51 -17.61 -0.27 2.67
N GLU A 52 -17.31 -1.23 1.79
CA GLU A 52 -18.27 -2.15 1.23
C GLU A 52 -17.64 -3.54 1.07
N THR A 53 -18.41 -4.57 1.37
CA THR A 53 -18.03 -5.95 1.10
C THR A 53 -19.06 -6.59 0.17
N ALA A 54 -18.61 -7.04 -1.00
CA ALA A 54 -19.45 -7.62 -2.03
C ALA A 54 -19.09 -9.10 -2.26
N GLU A 55 -20.06 -9.99 -2.07
CA GLU A 55 -19.95 -11.38 -2.53
C GLU A 55 -20.42 -11.44 -3.99
N MET A 56 -19.54 -11.89 -4.89
CA MET A 56 -19.75 -11.87 -6.33
C MET A 56 -19.47 -13.23 -6.95
N PRO A 57 -20.33 -14.23 -6.69
CA PRO A 57 -20.20 -15.56 -7.28
C PRO A 57 -20.31 -15.50 -8.80
N GLY A 58 -19.41 -16.20 -9.49
CA GLY A 58 -19.33 -16.19 -10.95
C GLY A 58 -18.52 -15.04 -11.56
N VAL A 59 -18.17 -14.00 -10.79
CA VAL A 59 -17.19 -12.98 -11.18
C VAL A 59 -15.80 -13.37 -10.64
N TYR A 60 -15.73 -13.73 -9.37
CA TYR A 60 -14.53 -14.28 -8.72
C TYR A 60 -14.71 -15.77 -8.43
N GLN A 61 -13.62 -16.52 -8.41
CA GLN A 61 -13.64 -17.90 -7.88
C GLN A 61 -13.81 -17.87 -6.36
N GLU A 62 -14.25 -18.97 -5.75
CA GLU A 62 -14.61 -19.02 -4.32
C GLU A 62 -13.47 -18.61 -3.37
N ASP A 63 -12.23 -18.87 -3.75
CA ASP A 63 -11.03 -18.55 -2.97
C ASP A 63 -10.39 -17.20 -3.30
N GLN A 64 -10.89 -16.53 -4.34
CA GLN A 64 -10.38 -15.24 -4.80
C GLN A 64 -11.07 -14.07 -4.13
N TYR A 65 -10.30 -13.02 -3.92
CA TYR A 65 -10.79 -11.72 -3.49
C TYR A 65 -9.97 -10.59 -4.10
N ASP A 66 -10.55 -9.42 -4.15
CA ASP A 66 -9.92 -8.20 -4.62
C ASP A 66 -10.17 -7.07 -3.62
N LEU A 67 -9.19 -6.18 -3.48
CA LEU A 67 -9.23 -5.10 -2.52
C LEU A 67 -9.00 -3.77 -3.23
N ALA A 68 -9.85 -2.80 -2.93
CA ALA A 68 -9.64 -1.42 -3.32
C ALA A 68 -9.77 -0.50 -2.11
N GLY A 69 -9.12 0.65 -2.15
CA GLY A 69 -9.16 1.61 -1.06
C GLY A 69 -9.25 3.04 -1.55
N PHE A 70 -9.90 3.88 -0.74
CA PHE A 70 -10.01 5.32 -0.95
C PHE A 70 -9.46 6.04 0.27
N ALA A 71 -8.42 6.82 0.07
CA ALA A 71 -7.88 7.71 1.08
C ALA A 71 -8.32 9.15 0.79
N VAL A 72 -8.79 9.83 1.82
CA VAL A 72 -9.09 11.26 1.75
C VAL A 72 -8.18 12.00 2.72
N GLY A 73 -7.56 13.05 2.23
CA GLY A 73 -6.68 13.92 3.00
C GLY A 73 -6.99 15.38 2.74
N VAL A 74 -6.32 16.23 3.50
CA VAL A 74 -6.45 17.69 3.39
C VAL A 74 -5.08 18.34 3.37
N VAL A 75 -4.95 19.36 2.52
CA VAL A 75 -3.79 20.23 2.43
C VAL A 75 -4.27 21.64 2.16
N ASP A 76 -3.59 22.63 2.72
CA ASP A 76 -3.85 24.04 2.38
C ASP A 76 -3.43 24.28 0.92
N LYS A 77 -4.23 25.05 0.17
CA LYS A 77 -4.01 25.23 -1.27
C LYS A 77 -2.62 25.77 -1.61
N ASP A 78 -2.09 26.61 -0.77
CA ASP A 78 -0.75 27.22 -0.91
C ASP A 78 0.40 26.31 -0.43
N LYS A 79 0.07 25.13 0.11
CA LYS A 79 1.02 24.13 0.59
C LYS A 79 0.99 22.83 -0.21
N ILE A 80 0.30 22.83 -1.34
CA ILE A 80 0.29 21.66 -2.23
C ILE A 80 1.70 21.45 -2.79
N ILE A 81 2.22 20.27 -2.63
CA ILE A 81 3.48 19.86 -3.25
C ILE A 81 3.16 19.37 -4.66
N ASP A 82 3.52 20.17 -5.66
CA ASP A 82 3.26 19.90 -7.08
C ASP A 82 4.55 19.87 -7.94
N GLY A 83 5.70 20.01 -7.27
CA GLY A 83 7.01 20.04 -7.91
C GLY A 83 7.40 21.40 -8.51
N SER A 84 6.55 22.41 -8.44
CA SER A 84 6.87 23.76 -9.00
C SER A 84 8.01 24.46 -8.27
N GLY A 85 8.28 24.07 -7.03
CA GLY A 85 9.38 24.59 -6.22
C GLY A 85 10.76 23.98 -6.54
N ILE A 86 10.82 22.87 -7.28
CA ILE A 86 12.06 22.12 -7.55
C ILE A 86 12.98 22.91 -8.47
N LYS A 87 14.27 22.98 -8.11
CA LYS A 87 15.31 23.72 -8.87
C LYS A 87 16.61 22.93 -8.92
N GLU A 88 17.44 23.34 -9.86
CA GLU A 88 18.81 22.84 -9.98
C GLU A 88 19.60 23.13 -8.69
N GLY A 89 20.25 22.11 -8.16
CA GLY A 89 20.98 22.16 -6.91
C GLY A 89 20.21 21.65 -5.67
N ASP A 90 18.94 21.31 -5.81
CA ASP A 90 18.18 20.68 -4.75
C ASP A 90 18.74 19.30 -4.40
N LEU A 91 18.68 18.96 -3.12
CA LEU A 91 19.13 17.66 -2.62
C LEU A 91 18.01 16.63 -2.69
N ILE A 92 18.35 15.44 -3.15
CA ILE A 92 17.41 14.30 -3.22
C ILE A 92 17.68 13.37 -2.04
N PHE A 93 16.65 13.10 -1.25
CA PHE A 93 16.68 12.14 -0.16
C PHE A 93 15.80 10.94 -0.48
N GLY A 94 16.29 9.73 -0.18
CA GLY A 94 15.52 8.49 -0.29
C GLY A 94 15.17 7.93 1.07
N LEU A 95 13.96 7.43 1.20
CA LEU A 95 13.54 6.60 2.32
C LEU A 95 13.49 5.14 1.87
N SER A 96 14.08 4.24 2.66
CA SER A 96 14.08 2.81 2.33
C SER A 96 12.65 2.27 2.20
N SER A 97 12.44 1.39 1.23
CA SER A 97 11.21 0.64 1.08
C SER A 97 11.11 -0.50 2.10
N ASN A 98 9.95 -1.13 2.15
CA ASN A 98 9.73 -2.39 2.86
C ASN A 98 9.40 -3.45 1.80
N GLY A 99 10.41 -4.21 1.36
CA GLY A 99 10.29 -5.07 0.18
C GLY A 99 10.06 -4.27 -1.10
N ILE A 100 9.40 -4.87 -2.08
CA ILE A 100 9.16 -4.29 -3.40
C ILE A 100 7.89 -3.44 -3.50
N HIS A 101 7.19 -3.25 -2.40
CA HIS A 101 5.89 -2.59 -2.31
C HIS A 101 4.81 -3.31 -3.14
N SER A 102 3.94 -2.57 -3.84
CA SER A 102 2.75 -3.16 -4.47
C SER A 102 2.70 -2.98 -5.99
N ASN A 103 3.50 -2.09 -6.58
CA ASN A 103 3.50 -1.87 -8.02
C ASN A 103 4.45 -2.84 -8.74
N GLY A 104 4.11 -3.19 -9.99
CA GLY A 104 4.98 -4.00 -10.83
C GLY A 104 4.89 -5.51 -10.61
N TYR A 105 3.90 -6.02 -9.86
CA TYR A 105 3.76 -7.46 -9.59
C TYR A 105 3.53 -8.32 -10.82
N SER A 106 2.99 -7.78 -11.91
CA SER A 106 2.92 -8.52 -13.18
C SER A 106 4.30 -8.94 -13.67
N LEU A 107 5.30 -8.05 -13.57
CA LEU A 107 6.68 -8.36 -13.92
C LEU A 107 7.31 -9.31 -12.90
N VAL A 108 7.07 -9.09 -11.61
CA VAL A 108 7.56 -9.97 -10.53
C VAL A 108 7.07 -11.40 -10.73
N ARG A 109 5.79 -11.61 -10.96
CA ARG A 109 5.22 -12.93 -11.24
C ARG A 109 5.86 -13.57 -12.46
N LYS A 110 6.03 -12.82 -13.53
CA LYS A 110 6.68 -13.31 -14.74
C LYS A 110 8.12 -13.75 -14.50
N ILE A 111 8.88 -12.98 -13.71
CA ILE A 111 10.26 -13.35 -13.35
C ILE A 111 10.27 -14.57 -12.44
N VAL A 112 9.54 -14.53 -11.35
CA VAL A 112 9.56 -15.55 -10.30
C VAL A 112 9.03 -16.89 -10.83
N PHE A 113 7.86 -16.91 -11.46
CA PHE A 113 7.17 -18.15 -11.81
C PHE A 113 7.48 -18.61 -13.23
N ASP A 114 7.53 -17.70 -14.21
CA ASP A 114 7.67 -18.09 -15.60
C ASP A 114 9.13 -18.25 -16.00
N HIS A 115 10.00 -17.33 -15.59
CA HIS A 115 11.41 -17.31 -16.01
C HIS A 115 12.32 -18.09 -15.08
N CYS A 116 12.34 -17.75 -13.79
CA CYS A 116 13.21 -18.40 -12.81
C CYS A 116 12.63 -19.70 -12.26
N LYS A 117 11.30 -19.85 -12.28
CA LYS A 117 10.56 -21.01 -11.73
C LYS A 117 10.88 -21.27 -10.25
N PHE A 118 11.05 -20.18 -9.49
CA PHE A 118 11.31 -20.27 -8.06
C PHE A 118 10.05 -20.70 -7.31
N ASP A 119 10.27 -21.48 -6.24
CA ASP A 119 9.24 -21.80 -5.26
C ASP A 119 9.16 -20.69 -4.20
N LEU A 120 7.95 -20.37 -3.75
CA LEU A 120 7.74 -19.33 -2.73
C LEU A 120 8.32 -19.71 -1.37
N SER A 121 8.58 -20.97 -1.11
CA SER A 121 9.24 -21.47 0.11
C SER A 121 10.76 -21.39 0.06
N GLU A 122 11.34 -21.07 -1.10
CA GLU A 122 12.79 -20.93 -1.24
C GLU A 122 13.34 -19.80 -0.36
N LYS A 123 14.55 -20.01 0.13
CA LYS A 123 15.32 -19.01 0.87
C LYS A 123 16.56 -18.64 0.08
N PHE A 124 16.86 -17.38 0.03
CA PHE A 124 18.07 -16.83 -0.59
C PHE A 124 18.93 -16.20 0.51
N ASP A 125 20.24 -16.29 0.37
CA ASP A 125 21.18 -15.75 1.37
C ASP A 125 21.03 -14.24 1.59
N GLU A 126 20.50 -13.53 0.59
CA GLU A 126 20.24 -12.08 0.65
C GLU A 126 18.92 -11.72 1.31
N LEU A 127 18.08 -12.71 1.64
CA LEU A 127 16.76 -12.51 2.24
C LEU A 127 16.71 -13.11 3.65
N ASP A 128 16.18 -12.36 4.60
CA ASP A 128 15.97 -12.83 5.98
C ASP A 128 14.77 -13.78 6.13
N SER A 129 14.02 -13.99 5.05
CA SER A 129 12.76 -14.73 5.03
C SER A 129 12.64 -15.58 3.76
N THR A 130 11.59 -16.38 3.63
CA THR A 130 11.28 -17.05 2.37
C THR A 130 10.92 -16.03 1.28
N LEU A 131 11.04 -16.44 0.01
CA LEU A 131 10.64 -15.60 -1.12
C LEU A 131 9.18 -15.15 -1.01
N GLY A 132 8.28 -16.05 -0.60
CA GLY A 132 6.86 -15.72 -0.41
C GLY A 132 6.63 -14.67 0.68
N GLU A 133 7.30 -14.80 1.82
CA GLU A 133 7.22 -13.80 2.90
C GLU A 133 7.78 -12.46 2.46
N GLU A 134 8.89 -12.43 1.72
CA GLU A 134 9.45 -11.20 1.17
C GLU A 134 8.48 -10.51 0.21
N LEU A 135 7.88 -11.26 -0.70
CA LEU A 135 6.89 -10.75 -1.66
C LEU A 135 5.58 -10.28 -1.01
N LEU A 136 5.26 -10.77 0.19
CA LEU A 136 4.08 -10.38 0.95
C LEU A 136 4.33 -9.23 1.93
N LYS A 137 5.56 -8.72 2.04
CA LYS A 137 5.82 -7.56 2.89
C LYS A 137 4.91 -6.39 2.52
N PRO A 138 4.14 -5.85 3.48
CA PRO A 138 3.23 -4.75 3.19
C PRO A 138 3.99 -3.49 2.78
N THR A 139 3.40 -2.69 1.89
CA THR A 139 3.93 -1.39 1.51
C THR A 139 4.15 -0.52 2.74
N ARG A 140 5.35 0.03 2.88
CA ARG A 140 5.68 0.94 3.99
C ARG A 140 4.81 2.19 3.95
N ILE A 141 4.27 2.58 5.09
CA ILE A 141 3.50 3.81 5.26
C ILE A 141 4.44 4.92 5.74
N TYR A 142 4.58 5.97 4.93
CA TYR A 142 5.54 7.04 5.16
C TYR A 142 4.97 8.25 5.91
N VAL A 143 3.69 8.25 6.27
CA VAL A 143 2.97 9.38 6.87
C VAL A 143 3.70 9.95 8.09
N LYS A 144 4.09 9.08 9.03
CA LYS A 144 4.79 9.52 10.25
C LYS A 144 6.20 10.04 9.97
N ALA A 145 6.90 9.44 8.99
CA ALA A 145 8.25 9.84 8.61
C ALA A 145 8.28 11.25 7.99
N LEU A 146 7.29 11.55 7.13
CA LEU A 146 7.21 12.82 6.41
C LEU A 146 6.53 13.94 7.20
N LYS A 147 5.79 13.62 8.27
CA LYS A 147 5.06 14.62 9.06
C LYS A 147 5.92 15.81 9.51
N ASN A 148 7.18 15.56 9.85
CA ASN A 148 8.09 16.57 10.39
C ASN A 148 9.00 17.22 9.34
N VAL A 149 8.97 16.75 8.10
CA VAL A 149 9.84 17.26 7.03
C VAL A 149 9.07 17.84 5.84
N LYS A 150 7.73 17.75 5.85
CA LYS A 150 6.90 18.20 4.74
C LYS A 150 7.07 19.68 4.37
N ASP A 151 7.42 20.53 5.34
CA ASP A 151 7.64 21.96 5.12
C ASP A 151 9.04 22.25 4.53
N ALA A 152 9.89 21.24 4.40
CA ALA A 152 11.24 21.32 3.83
C ALA A 152 11.36 20.63 2.46
N VAL A 153 10.26 20.11 1.91
CA VAL A 153 10.21 19.44 0.60
C VAL A 153 9.31 20.22 -0.36
N SER A 154 9.59 20.10 -1.65
CA SER A 154 8.90 20.83 -2.73
C SER A 154 8.41 19.89 -3.83
#